data_4ded964251346969e18c16b876d2e3fa
#
_entry.id   4ded964251346969e18c16b876d2e3fa
#
_cell.length_a   1.000
_cell.length_b   1.000
_cell.length_c   1.000
_cell.angle_alpha   90.00
_cell.angle_beta   90.00
_cell.angle_gamma   90.00
#
_symmetry.space_group_name_H-M   'P 1'
#
loop_
_entity.id
_entity.type
_entity.pdbx_description
1 polymer ?
#
loop_
_entity_poly.entity_id
_entity_poly.type
_entity_poly.pdbx_seq_one_letter_code
_entity_poly.pdbx_strand_id
1 'polypeptide(L)'
;MDCRAALAMTQICKLGKNMRQIFLDTETTGLSVDNGDRIIEIGCVEMLHRKLTGNNRHFYVNPGRDSHEEALKVHGITSEFLKDKPKFAEVAQDLLDYLKDAHVVIHNAPFDLGFLNMELALIKQPPVKSVVASVTDTLVMAKELFPGKRNSLDALCDRLEVDNSGRTLHGALLDAELLADMYINLTRGQDALLMDEAPTIDANGARVGALDLSQFVLPVISVSEQELAAHEDVLKQIDKSSNAKTIWRTREQKASETVT
;
A
#
# COMPACT_ATOMS: atom_id res chain seq x y z
N MET A 1 -23.14 -10.89 0.38
CA MET A 1 -21.70 -10.67 0.21
C MET A 1 -21.30 -11.22 -1.13
N ASP A 2 -20.90 -10.36 -2.04
CA ASP A 2 -20.71 -10.70 -3.45
C ASP A 2 -19.39 -11.47 -3.63
N CYS A 3 -19.49 -12.70 -4.14
CA CYS A 3 -18.35 -13.62 -4.32
C CYS A 3 -17.27 -13.07 -5.27
N ARG A 4 -17.58 -12.04 -6.06
CA ARG A 4 -16.68 -11.37 -6.99
C ARG A 4 -15.69 -10.42 -6.27
N ALA A 5 -16.11 -9.75 -5.20
CA ALA A 5 -15.24 -8.88 -4.40
C ALA A 5 -14.19 -9.71 -3.65
N ALA A 6 -14.60 -10.87 -3.12
CA ALA A 6 -13.68 -11.80 -2.45
C ALA A 6 -12.62 -12.40 -3.43
N LEU A 7 -13.02 -12.69 -4.68
CA LEU A 7 -12.08 -13.19 -5.70
C LEU A 7 -11.07 -12.13 -6.16
N ALA A 8 -11.49 -10.88 -6.33
CA ALA A 8 -10.59 -9.78 -6.68
C ALA A 8 -9.59 -9.50 -5.55
N MET A 9 -10.04 -9.50 -4.28
CA MET A 9 -9.17 -9.38 -3.11
C MET A 9 -8.18 -10.54 -2.99
N THR A 10 -8.61 -11.77 -3.26
CA THR A 10 -7.74 -12.96 -3.20
C THR A 10 -6.65 -12.93 -4.29
N GLN A 11 -6.93 -12.34 -5.44
CA GLN A 11 -5.96 -12.20 -6.52
C GLN A 11 -4.91 -11.12 -6.21
N ILE A 12 -5.30 -10.02 -5.58
CA ILE A 12 -4.39 -8.95 -5.10
C ILE A 12 -3.49 -9.51 -3.98
N CYS A 13 -4.02 -10.35 -3.11
CA CYS A 13 -3.31 -10.91 -1.97
C CYS A 13 -2.25 -11.98 -2.35
N LYS A 14 -2.49 -12.76 -3.41
CA LYS A 14 -1.49 -13.73 -3.92
C LYS A 14 -0.26 -13.10 -4.57
N LEU A 15 -0.37 -11.86 -5.01
CA LEU A 15 0.71 -11.09 -5.65
C LEU A 15 1.69 -10.46 -4.63
N GLY A 16 1.41 -10.47 -3.32
CA GLY A 16 1.91 -9.44 -2.41
C GLY A 16 3.20 -9.68 -1.64
N LYS A 17 3.74 -10.90 -1.48
CA LYS A 17 4.82 -11.09 -0.48
C LYS A 17 6.25 -10.81 -0.95
N ASN A 18 6.52 -10.75 -2.27
CA ASN A 18 7.87 -10.55 -2.82
C ASN A 18 7.93 -9.59 -4.01
N MET A 19 6.88 -8.81 -4.25
CA MET A 19 6.81 -7.98 -5.46
C MET A 19 7.28 -6.56 -5.14
N ARG A 20 8.12 -6.05 -6.03
CA ARG A 20 8.52 -4.65 -6.09
C ARG A 20 7.31 -3.81 -6.48
N GLN A 21 6.90 -2.90 -5.60
CA GLN A 21 5.79 -1.99 -5.82
C GLN A 21 6.33 -0.59 -6.10
N ILE A 22 5.72 0.09 -7.06
CA ILE A 22 6.03 1.48 -7.38
C ILE A 22 4.74 2.27 -7.29
N PHE A 23 4.72 3.25 -6.39
CA PHE A 23 3.67 4.24 -6.27
C PHE A 23 3.99 5.36 -7.23
N LEU A 24 3.05 5.68 -8.10
CA LEU A 24 3.26 6.65 -9.18
C LEU A 24 2.15 7.67 -9.17
N ASP A 25 2.53 8.92 -9.37
CA ASP A 25 1.64 10.05 -9.57
C ASP A 25 2.22 10.98 -10.64
N THR A 26 1.37 11.77 -11.32
CA THR A 26 1.78 12.70 -12.36
C THR A 26 1.09 14.05 -12.24
N GLU A 27 1.84 15.14 -12.49
CA GLU A 27 1.28 16.46 -12.73
C GLU A 27 1.26 16.78 -14.22
N THR A 28 0.25 17.50 -14.65
CA THR A 28 -0.03 17.77 -16.06
C THR A 28 -0.38 19.23 -16.33
N THR A 29 -0.28 19.67 -17.57
CA THR A 29 -0.67 21.04 -17.97
C THR A 29 -2.18 21.28 -17.92
N GLY A 30 -2.97 20.23 -17.77
CA GLY A 30 -4.43 20.27 -17.72
C GLY A 30 -5.01 18.86 -17.59
N LEU A 31 -6.33 18.72 -17.75
CA LEU A 31 -7.05 17.50 -17.39
C LEU A 31 -7.31 16.54 -18.55
N SER A 32 -6.98 16.90 -19.80
CA SER A 32 -7.41 16.11 -20.95
C SER A 32 -6.31 15.91 -21.99
N VAL A 33 -5.98 14.66 -22.20
CA VAL A 33 -5.08 14.23 -23.30
C VAL A 33 -5.61 14.69 -24.66
N ASP A 34 -6.94 14.65 -24.88
CA ASP A 34 -7.58 15.03 -26.13
C ASP A 34 -7.45 16.54 -26.44
N ASN A 35 -7.27 17.36 -25.41
CA ASN A 35 -7.00 18.79 -25.52
C ASN A 35 -5.51 19.09 -25.75
N GLY A 36 -4.70 18.05 -25.88
CA GLY A 36 -3.26 18.16 -26.06
C GLY A 36 -2.51 18.51 -24.78
N ASP A 37 -3.11 18.29 -23.61
CA ASP A 37 -2.40 18.45 -22.33
C ASP A 37 -1.27 17.43 -22.20
N ARG A 38 -0.24 17.82 -21.46
CA ARG A 38 1.03 17.10 -21.39
C ARG A 38 1.48 16.89 -19.95
N ILE A 39 2.30 15.88 -19.72
CA ILE A 39 2.97 15.66 -18.43
C ILE A 39 4.03 16.72 -18.18
N ILE A 40 4.11 17.20 -16.94
CA ILE A 40 5.13 18.15 -16.47
C ILE A 40 5.97 17.61 -15.31
N GLU A 41 5.42 16.68 -14.54
CA GLU A 41 6.11 16.05 -13.42
C GLU A 41 5.70 14.58 -13.29
N ILE A 42 6.63 13.72 -12.93
CA ILE A 42 6.39 12.31 -12.64
C ILE A 42 7.10 11.97 -11.33
N GLY A 43 6.35 11.50 -10.34
CA GLY A 43 6.87 11.01 -9.08
C GLY A 43 6.70 9.49 -8.97
N CYS A 44 7.75 8.80 -8.58
CA CYS A 44 7.73 7.36 -8.37
C CYS A 44 8.41 7.00 -7.06
N VAL A 45 7.72 6.28 -6.19
CA VAL A 45 8.22 5.82 -4.90
C VAL A 45 8.27 4.30 -4.86
N GLU A 46 9.42 3.75 -4.51
CA GLU A 46 9.62 2.30 -4.47
C GLU A 46 9.37 1.72 -3.09
N MET A 47 8.64 0.62 -3.06
CA MET A 47 8.39 -0.19 -1.86
C MET A 47 8.75 -1.66 -2.12
N LEU A 48 9.48 -2.25 -1.19
CA LEU A 48 9.75 -3.70 -1.12
C LEU A 48 9.32 -4.23 0.24
N HIS A 49 8.59 -5.34 0.25
CA HIS A 49 8.13 -5.97 1.50
C HIS A 49 7.43 -4.99 2.46
N ARG A 50 6.60 -4.10 1.91
CA ARG A 50 5.87 -3.05 2.65
C ARG A 50 6.79 -2.03 3.37
N LYS A 51 8.01 -1.86 2.88
CA LYS A 51 8.96 -0.84 3.36
C LYS A 51 9.43 0.01 2.21
N LEU A 52 9.40 1.32 2.38
CA LEU A 52 9.99 2.26 1.43
C LEU A 52 11.49 2.02 1.33
N THR A 53 12.00 1.94 0.11
CA THR A 53 13.42 1.66 -0.15
C THR A 53 14.27 2.92 -0.23
N GLY A 54 13.65 4.07 -0.51
CA GLY A 54 14.31 5.33 -0.82
C GLY A 54 14.85 5.40 -2.26
N ASN A 55 14.74 4.33 -3.05
CA ASN A 55 15.13 4.32 -4.46
C ASN A 55 14.02 4.93 -5.31
N ASN A 56 13.71 6.20 -5.07
CA ASN A 56 12.63 6.93 -5.75
C ASN A 56 13.11 7.48 -7.10
N ARG A 57 12.16 7.83 -7.97
CA ARG A 57 12.41 8.58 -9.21
C ARG A 57 11.54 9.82 -9.24
N HIS A 58 12.13 10.92 -9.68
CA HIS A 58 11.47 12.20 -9.80
C HIS A 58 11.89 12.88 -11.11
N PHE A 59 10.95 13.13 -11.99
CA PHE A 59 11.23 13.75 -13.27
C PHE A 59 10.38 15.01 -13.43
N TYR A 60 11.02 16.13 -13.73
CA TYR A 60 10.37 17.28 -14.31
C TYR A 60 10.53 17.24 -15.83
N VAL A 61 9.47 17.55 -16.55
CA VAL A 61 9.41 17.42 -18.01
C VAL A 61 8.97 18.74 -18.63
N ASN A 62 9.70 19.18 -19.65
CA ASN A 62 9.29 20.31 -20.45
C ASN A 62 8.19 19.88 -21.44
N PRO A 63 6.94 20.33 -21.25
CA PRO A 63 5.81 19.95 -22.10
C PRO A 63 5.80 20.64 -23.45
N GLY A 64 6.58 21.71 -23.64
CA GLY A 64 6.57 22.57 -24.81
C GLY A 64 5.29 23.42 -24.97
N ARG A 65 4.51 23.57 -23.89
CA ARG A 65 3.31 24.40 -23.80
C ARG A 65 3.12 24.93 -22.37
N ASP A 66 2.30 25.94 -22.21
CA ASP A 66 1.93 26.47 -20.90
C ASP A 66 0.87 25.60 -20.23
N SER A 67 0.89 25.57 -18.90
CA SER A 67 -0.15 24.96 -18.09
C SER A 67 -1.39 25.86 -18.06
N HIS A 68 -2.57 25.24 -17.96
CA HIS A 68 -3.79 25.97 -17.66
C HIS A 68 -3.69 26.62 -16.28
N GLU A 69 -4.30 27.79 -16.12
CA GLU A 69 -4.26 28.54 -14.86
C GLU A 69 -4.77 27.73 -13.65
N GLU A 70 -5.77 26.87 -13.89
CA GLU A 70 -6.35 26.00 -12.85
C GLU A 70 -5.34 24.95 -12.42
N ALA A 71 -4.65 24.31 -13.36
CA ALA A 71 -3.60 23.33 -13.08
C ALA A 71 -2.42 24.00 -12.36
N LEU A 72 -1.99 25.17 -12.83
CA LEU A 72 -0.91 25.94 -12.20
C LEU A 72 -1.21 26.28 -10.75
N LYS A 73 -2.48 26.58 -10.38
CA LYS A 73 -2.88 26.82 -8.99
C LYS A 73 -2.78 25.58 -8.11
N VAL A 74 -2.91 24.40 -8.70
CA VAL A 74 -2.84 23.11 -7.99
C VAL A 74 -1.39 22.73 -7.72
N HIS A 75 -0.56 22.62 -8.76
CA HIS A 75 0.82 22.13 -8.64
C HIS A 75 1.88 23.23 -8.48
N GLY A 76 1.59 24.49 -8.83
CA GLY A 76 2.50 25.62 -8.68
C GLY A 76 3.73 25.63 -9.60
N ILE A 77 3.84 24.68 -10.55
CA ILE A 77 5.01 24.50 -11.42
C ILE A 77 4.86 25.45 -12.62
N THR A 78 5.74 26.43 -12.73
CA THR A 78 5.67 27.46 -13.77
C THR A 78 6.32 27.00 -15.08
N SER A 79 5.87 27.53 -16.22
CA SER A 79 6.50 27.28 -17.52
C SER A 79 7.97 27.71 -17.56
N GLU A 80 8.32 28.76 -16.83
CA GLU A 80 9.71 29.23 -16.73
C GLU A 80 10.60 28.18 -16.04
N PHE A 81 10.12 27.57 -14.96
CA PHE A 81 10.82 26.47 -14.28
C PHE A 81 11.03 25.26 -15.19
N LEU A 82 10.05 24.96 -16.05
CA LEU A 82 10.10 23.79 -16.94
C LEU A 82 10.91 24.01 -18.21
N LYS A 83 11.26 25.24 -18.53
CA LYS A 83 11.91 25.60 -19.80
C LYS A 83 13.22 24.85 -20.05
N ASP A 84 14.02 24.68 -18.98
CA ASP A 84 15.34 24.03 -19.05
C ASP A 84 15.28 22.53 -18.66
N LYS A 85 14.08 21.97 -18.48
CA LYS A 85 13.91 20.56 -18.17
C LYS A 85 13.94 19.71 -19.45
N PRO A 86 14.31 18.41 -19.33
CA PRO A 86 14.29 17.49 -20.47
C PRO A 86 12.87 17.32 -21.01
N LYS A 87 12.74 16.97 -22.27
CA LYS A 87 11.47 16.52 -22.84
C LYS A 87 11.16 15.09 -22.41
N PHE A 88 9.88 14.70 -22.44
CA PHE A 88 9.47 13.35 -22.08
C PHE A 88 10.28 12.26 -22.80
N ALA A 89 10.59 12.44 -24.07
CA ALA A 89 11.38 11.48 -24.85
C ALA A 89 12.77 11.20 -24.27
N GLU A 90 13.36 12.14 -23.54
CA GLU A 90 14.70 12.02 -22.95
C GLU A 90 14.67 11.23 -21.62
N VAL A 91 13.54 11.26 -20.88
CA VAL A 91 13.38 10.57 -19.60
C VAL A 91 12.61 9.25 -19.73
N ALA A 92 11.96 9.01 -20.86
CA ALA A 92 11.06 7.89 -21.07
C ALA A 92 11.74 6.53 -20.87
N GLN A 93 12.98 6.35 -21.32
CA GLN A 93 13.68 5.08 -21.19
C GLN A 93 14.03 4.79 -19.73
N ASP A 94 14.54 5.77 -18.98
CA ASP A 94 14.82 5.61 -17.54
C ASP A 94 13.54 5.30 -16.76
N LEU A 95 12.42 5.96 -17.10
CA LEU A 95 11.13 5.66 -16.50
C LEU A 95 10.68 4.23 -16.82
N LEU A 96 10.75 3.79 -18.08
CA LEU A 96 10.33 2.43 -18.45
C LEU A 96 11.21 1.36 -17.81
N ASP A 97 12.52 1.57 -17.75
CA ASP A 97 13.46 0.65 -17.10
C ASP A 97 13.21 0.56 -15.59
N TYR A 98 12.85 1.69 -14.97
CA TYR A 98 12.49 1.74 -13.56
C TYR A 98 11.14 1.04 -13.29
N LEU A 99 10.15 1.16 -14.17
CA LEU A 99 8.84 0.52 -14.01
C LEU A 99 8.82 -0.96 -14.39
N LYS A 100 9.85 -1.45 -15.07
CA LYS A 100 9.90 -2.79 -15.63
C LYS A 100 9.64 -3.85 -14.56
N ASP A 101 8.73 -4.78 -14.88
CA ASP A 101 8.34 -5.93 -14.04
C ASP A 101 7.83 -5.55 -12.63
N ALA A 102 7.57 -4.25 -12.36
CA ALA A 102 7.04 -3.79 -11.10
C ALA A 102 5.51 -3.89 -11.05
N HIS A 103 4.97 -3.98 -9.84
CA HIS A 103 3.56 -3.74 -9.55
C HIS A 103 3.34 -2.24 -9.32
N VAL A 104 2.69 -1.56 -10.24
CA VAL A 104 2.46 -0.11 -10.16
C VAL A 104 1.14 0.17 -9.45
N VAL A 105 1.18 1.09 -8.48
CA VAL A 105 0.02 1.52 -7.67
C VAL A 105 -0.22 2.99 -7.94
N ILE A 106 -1.43 3.34 -8.38
CA ILE A 106 -1.81 4.70 -8.78
C ILE A 106 -3.17 5.03 -8.16
N HIS A 107 -3.40 6.28 -7.81
CA HIS A 107 -4.72 6.74 -7.37
C HIS A 107 -5.48 7.37 -8.53
N ASN A 108 -6.56 6.73 -9.00
CA ASN A 108 -7.25 7.06 -10.25
C ASN A 108 -6.39 6.73 -11.49
N ALA A 109 -5.87 5.52 -11.56
CA ALA A 109 -4.95 5.05 -12.58
C ALA A 109 -5.31 5.36 -14.05
N PRO A 110 -6.58 5.43 -14.48
CA PRO A 110 -6.92 5.81 -15.84
C PRO A 110 -6.39 7.19 -16.27
N PHE A 111 -6.28 8.14 -15.32
CA PHE A 111 -5.76 9.48 -15.60
C PHE A 111 -4.28 9.43 -15.97
N ASP A 112 -3.44 8.95 -15.06
CA ASP A 112 -1.98 8.91 -15.25
C ASP A 112 -1.57 8.01 -16.40
N LEU A 113 -2.19 6.83 -16.50
CA LEU A 113 -1.94 5.90 -17.60
C LEU A 113 -2.36 6.48 -18.95
N GLY A 114 -3.41 7.28 -19.00
CA GLY A 114 -3.84 7.98 -20.20
C GLY A 114 -2.74 8.91 -20.71
N PHE A 115 -2.22 9.77 -19.84
CA PHE A 115 -1.14 10.70 -20.16
C PHE A 115 0.16 9.98 -20.49
N LEU A 116 0.60 9.03 -19.68
CA LEU A 116 1.83 8.27 -19.92
C LEU A 116 1.77 7.52 -21.25
N ASN A 117 0.66 6.86 -21.55
CA ASN A 117 0.51 6.11 -22.80
C ASN A 117 0.46 7.04 -24.02
N MET A 118 -0.13 8.22 -23.91
CA MET A 118 -0.10 9.23 -24.98
C MET A 118 1.33 9.69 -25.23
N GLU A 119 2.06 10.06 -24.19
CA GLU A 119 3.46 10.49 -24.33
C GLU A 119 4.34 9.39 -24.93
N LEU A 120 4.18 8.14 -24.49
CA LEU A 120 4.88 6.97 -25.03
C LEU A 120 4.53 6.72 -26.49
N ALA A 121 3.25 6.86 -26.87
CA ALA A 121 2.82 6.71 -28.27
C ALA A 121 3.45 7.75 -29.19
N LEU A 122 3.60 9.00 -28.76
CA LEU A 122 4.26 10.06 -29.52
C LEU A 122 5.72 9.71 -29.86
N ILE A 123 6.40 8.95 -29.03
CA ILE A 123 7.79 8.49 -29.23
C ILE A 123 7.88 7.03 -29.70
N LYS A 124 6.75 6.44 -30.12
CA LYS A 124 6.64 5.05 -30.60
C LYS A 124 7.13 3.99 -29.62
N GLN A 125 6.97 4.24 -28.33
CA GLN A 125 7.25 3.29 -27.27
C GLN A 125 5.98 2.48 -26.89
N PRO A 126 6.12 1.27 -26.33
CA PRO A 126 4.99 0.45 -25.92
C PRO A 126 4.25 1.09 -24.73
N PRO A 127 2.95 0.79 -24.54
CA PRO A 127 2.17 1.30 -23.42
C PRO A 127 2.68 0.75 -22.10
N VAL A 128 2.48 1.50 -21.00
CA VAL A 128 2.95 1.15 -19.64
C VAL A 128 2.56 -0.29 -19.25
N LYS A 129 1.33 -0.71 -19.52
CA LYS A 129 0.81 -2.04 -19.17
C LYS A 129 1.55 -3.21 -19.81
N SER A 130 2.32 -2.99 -20.88
CA SER A 130 3.15 -4.04 -21.49
C SER A 130 4.53 -4.17 -20.86
N VAL A 131 4.93 -3.23 -20.02
CA VAL A 131 6.24 -3.17 -19.36
C VAL A 131 6.16 -3.60 -17.89
N VAL A 132 5.06 -3.24 -17.24
CA VAL A 132 4.84 -3.52 -15.81
C VAL A 132 4.20 -4.89 -15.59
N ALA A 133 4.42 -5.49 -14.42
CA ALA A 133 3.79 -6.77 -14.07
C ALA A 133 2.27 -6.63 -13.85
N SER A 134 1.85 -5.55 -13.22
CA SER A 134 0.44 -5.26 -12.96
C SER A 134 0.23 -3.81 -12.53
N VAL A 135 -1.03 -3.36 -12.57
CA VAL A 135 -1.44 -2.03 -12.09
C VAL A 135 -2.58 -2.18 -11.10
N THR A 136 -2.50 -1.47 -9.99
CA THR A 136 -3.58 -1.31 -9.01
C THR A 136 -4.07 0.12 -8.99
N ASP A 137 -5.38 0.32 -9.07
CA ASP A 137 -6.06 1.60 -8.87
C ASP A 137 -6.61 1.67 -7.44
N THR A 138 -5.99 2.51 -6.60
CA THR A 138 -6.40 2.66 -5.21
C THR A 138 -7.74 3.39 -5.04
N LEU A 139 -8.17 4.19 -6.02
CA LEU A 139 -9.51 4.80 -6.01
C LEU A 139 -10.60 3.75 -6.14
N VAL A 140 -10.40 2.74 -6.98
CA VAL A 140 -11.35 1.61 -7.12
C VAL A 140 -11.40 0.83 -5.81
N MET A 141 -10.25 0.48 -5.23
CA MET A 141 -10.16 -0.19 -3.92
C MET A 141 -10.87 0.60 -2.82
N ALA A 142 -10.63 1.91 -2.77
CA ALA A 142 -11.24 2.77 -1.75
C ALA A 142 -12.76 2.87 -1.91
N LYS A 143 -13.29 2.90 -3.14
CA LYS A 143 -14.74 2.88 -3.39
C LYS A 143 -15.40 1.59 -2.93
N GLU A 144 -14.71 0.46 -3.01
CA GLU A 144 -15.21 -0.82 -2.51
C GLU A 144 -15.19 -0.87 -0.97
N LEU A 145 -14.13 -0.35 -0.34
CA LEU A 145 -13.99 -0.34 1.12
C LEU A 145 -14.85 0.74 1.80
N PHE A 146 -15.02 1.88 1.16
CA PHE A 146 -15.74 3.04 1.68
C PHE A 146 -16.82 3.53 0.71
N PRO A 147 -17.85 2.72 0.45
CA PRO A 147 -18.91 3.09 -0.50
C PRO A 147 -19.64 4.36 -0.06
N GLY A 148 -19.92 5.26 -1.01
CA GLY A 148 -20.63 6.52 -0.76
C GLY A 148 -19.83 7.59 0.02
N LYS A 149 -18.52 7.36 0.29
CA LYS A 149 -17.64 8.36 0.91
C LYS A 149 -16.78 9.07 -0.13
N ARG A 150 -16.24 10.24 0.23
CA ARG A 150 -15.19 10.88 -0.57
C ARG A 150 -13.93 10.00 -0.48
N ASN A 151 -13.37 9.68 -1.64
CA ASN A 151 -12.21 8.79 -1.77
C ASN A 151 -11.08 9.45 -2.58
N SER A 152 -10.96 10.80 -2.54
CA SER A 152 -9.74 11.49 -3.00
C SER A 152 -8.55 11.12 -2.09
N LEU A 153 -7.33 11.28 -2.56
CA LEU A 153 -6.11 10.98 -1.80
C LEU A 153 -6.13 11.68 -0.43
N ASP A 154 -6.44 13.00 -0.38
CA ASP A 154 -6.58 13.75 0.88
C ASP A 154 -7.63 13.14 1.81
N ALA A 155 -8.83 12.86 1.28
CA ALA A 155 -9.90 12.28 2.11
C ALA A 155 -9.56 10.88 2.64
N LEU A 156 -8.70 10.15 1.95
CA LEU A 156 -8.19 8.86 2.41
C LEU A 156 -7.07 9.04 3.42
N CYS A 157 -6.16 9.99 3.23
CA CYS A 157 -5.13 10.35 4.20
C CYS A 157 -5.78 10.74 5.55
N ASP A 158 -6.75 11.66 5.52
CA ASP A 158 -7.50 12.06 6.73
C ASP A 158 -8.17 10.87 7.43
N ARG A 159 -8.81 9.99 6.66
CA ARG A 159 -9.54 8.82 7.20
C ARG A 159 -8.63 7.75 7.76
N LEU A 160 -7.46 7.57 7.17
CA LEU A 160 -6.48 6.54 7.52
C LEU A 160 -5.35 7.07 8.41
N GLU A 161 -5.51 8.31 8.91
CA GLU A 161 -4.57 8.96 9.82
C GLU A 161 -3.14 9.05 9.25
N VAL A 162 -3.05 9.36 7.94
CA VAL A 162 -1.79 9.68 7.27
C VAL A 162 -1.59 11.19 7.31
N ASP A 163 -0.44 11.63 7.81
CA ASP A 163 -0.11 13.05 7.92
C ASP A 163 0.16 13.65 6.53
N ASN A 164 -0.74 14.53 6.09
CA ASN A 164 -0.64 15.31 4.86
C ASN A 164 -0.46 16.81 5.12
N SER A 165 -0.15 17.21 6.34
CA SER A 165 -0.07 18.62 6.76
C SER A 165 1.04 19.41 6.03
N GLY A 166 2.08 18.74 5.54
CA GLY A 166 3.15 19.33 4.74
C GLY A 166 2.76 19.66 3.29
N ARG A 167 1.58 19.22 2.82
CA ARG A 167 1.13 19.39 1.45
C ARG A 167 0.43 20.71 1.24
N THR A 168 1.18 21.73 0.86
CA THR A 168 0.64 23.06 0.51
C THR A 168 0.26 23.17 -0.96
N LEU A 169 0.99 22.47 -1.84
CA LEU A 169 0.74 22.30 -3.27
C LEU A 169 0.83 20.84 -3.62
N HIS A 170 0.20 20.46 -4.73
CA HIS A 170 0.35 19.12 -5.28
C HIS A 170 1.73 19.00 -5.94
N GLY A 171 2.39 17.88 -5.73
CA GLY A 171 3.66 17.54 -6.39
C GLY A 171 3.73 16.03 -6.54
N ALA A 172 4.03 15.56 -7.73
CA ALA A 172 3.92 14.15 -8.07
C ALA A 172 4.74 13.23 -7.15
N LEU A 173 5.94 13.64 -6.72
CA LEU A 173 6.72 12.80 -5.79
C LEU A 173 6.10 12.77 -4.40
N LEU A 174 5.66 13.90 -3.86
CA LEU A 174 5.00 13.98 -2.56
C LEU A 174 3.69 13.19 -2.56
N ASP A 175 2.90 13.29 -3.63
CA ASP A 175 1.64 12.57 -3.77
C ASP A 175 1.85 11.07 -3.91
N ALA A 176 2.93 10.63 -4.57
CA ALA A 176 3.34 9.23 -4.61
C ALA A 176 3.80 8.71 -3.23
N GLU A 177 4.46 9.53 -2.40
CA GLU A 177 4.82 9.20 -1.01
C GLU A 177 3.57 9.07 -0.13
N LEU A 178 2.67 10.04 -0.18
CA LEU A 178 1.39 9.99 0.54
C LEU A 178 0.54 8.79 0.10
N LEU A 179 0.54 8.48 -1.20
CA LEU A 179 -0.13 7.31 -1.74
C LEU A 179 0.44 6.00 -1.18
N ALA A 180 1.77 5.90 -1.01
CA ALA A 180 2.42 4.74 -0.44
C ALA A 180 2.04 4.54 1.03
N ASP A 181 2.06 5.59 1.84
CA ASP A 181 1.68 5.54 3.26
C ASP A 181 0.19 5.25 3.43
N MET A 182 -0.66 5.89 2.61
CA MET A 182 -2.08 5.62 2.56
C MET A 182 -2.37 4.16 2.19
N TYR A 183 -1.68 3.61 1.20
CA TYR A 183 -1.84 2.22 0.76
C TYR A 183 -1.43 1.21 1.84
N ILE A 184 -0.35 1.48 2.58
CA ILE A 184 0.05 0.67 3.74
C ILE A 184 -1.09 0.62 4.76
N ASN A 185 -1.70 1.77 5.09
CA ASN A 185 -2.79 1.84 6.06
C ASN A 185 -4.09 1.23 5.53
N LEU A 186 -4.41 1.46 4.25
CA LEU A 186 -5.59 0.90 3.58
C LEU A 186 -5.58 -0.64 3.57
N THR A 187 -4.38 -1.24 3.48
CA THR A 187 -4.21 -2.70 3.38
C THR A 187 -3.76 -3.37 4.68
N ARG A 188 -3.71 -2.65 5.81
CA ARG A 188 -3.27 -3.18 7.11
C ARG A 188 -4.10 -4.34 7.65
N GLY A 189 -5.40 -4.36 7.40
CA GLY A 189 -6.28 -5.40 7.91
C GLY A 189 -6.22 -6.73 7.14
N GLN A 190 -5.61 -6.76 5.97
CA GLN A 190 -5.60 -7.92 5.09
C GLN A 190 -4.55 -8.96 5.47
N ASP A 191 -3.44 -8.55 6.09
CA ASP A 191 -2.38 -9.49 6.53
C ASP A 191 -2.83 -10.35 7.71
N ALA A 192 -3.73 -9.86 8.57
CA ALA A 192 -4.26 -10.62 9.71
C ALA A 192 -5.22 -11.74 9.28
N LEU A 193 -5.92 -11.58 8.14
CA LEU A 193 -6.82 -12.61 7.60
C LEU A 193 -6.08 -13.72 6.84
N LEU A 194 -4.84 -13.50 6.43
CA LEU A 194 -4.02 -14.49 5.72
C LEU A 194 -3.28 -15.45 6.66
N MET A 195 -3.23 -15.16 7.97
CA MET A 195 -2.65 -16.07 8.96
C MET A 195 -3.52 -17.30 9.22
N ASP A 196 -4.79 -17.27 8.77
CA ASP A 196 -5.75 -18.38 8.91
C ASP A 196 -5.93 -19.22 7.62
N GLU A 197 -5.00 -19.16 6.67
CA GLU A 197 -5.01 -20.15 5.60
C GLU A 197 -4.81 -21.54 6.23
N ALA A 198 -5.88 -22.34 6.23
CA ALA A 198 -5.82 -23.72 6.62
C ALA A 198 -4.62 -24.40 5.91
N PRO A 199 -3.80 -25.16 6.63
CA PRO A 199 -2.60 -25.75 6.05
C PRO A 199 -2.99 -26.56 4.81
N THR A 200 -2.40 -26.23 3.68
CA THR A 200 -2.55 -27.01 2.45
C THR A 200 -2.05 -28.43 2.73
N ILE A 201 -2.95 -29.39 2.58
CA ILE A 201 -2.64 -30.82 2.73
C ILE A 201 -2.23 -31.30 1.33
N ASP A 202 -1.09 -31.98 1.19
CA ASP A 202 -0.68 -32.63 -0.05
C ASP A 202 -1.57 -33.85 -0.40
N ALA A 203 -1.38 -34.41 -1.57
CA ALA A 203 -2.13 -35.58 -2.03
C ALA A 203 -1.97 -36.81 -1.11
N ASN A 204 -1.01 -36.83 -0.18
CA ASN A 204 -0.73 -37.85 0.81
C ASN A 204 -1.23 -37.56 2.21
N GLY A 205 -1.96 -36.43 2.40
CA GLY A 205 -2.51 -36.00 3.70
C GLY A 205 -1.48 -35.31 4.61
N ALA A 206 -0.29 -34.97 4.13
CA ALA A 206 0.72 -34.25 4.88
C ALA A 206 0.51 -32.73 4.76
N ARG A 207 0.70 -32.00 5.86
CA ARG A 207 0.63 -30.54 5.87
C ARG A 207 1.84 -29.95 5.16
N VAL A 208 1.65 -29.36 3.98
CA VAL A 208 2.71 -28.66 3.24
C VAL A 208 3.00 -27.34 3.95
N GLY A 209 4.24 -27.19 4.42
CA GLY A 209 4.69 -25.93 5.07
C GLY A 209 4.55 -25.86 6.59
N ALA A 210 4.06 -26.89 7.26
CA ALA A 210 4.10 -26.95 8.73
C ALA A 210 5.57 -27.15 9.17
N LEU A 211 6.13 -26.17 9.88
CA LEU A 211 7.41 -26.34 10.56
C LEU A 211 7.25 -27.43 11.63
N ASP A 212 8.04 -28.48 11.54
CA ASP A 212 8.11 -29.49 12.62
C ASP A 212 8.88 -28.89 13.80
N LEU A 213 8.12 -28.35 14.77
CA LEU A 213 8.70 -27.73 15.95
C LEU A 213 9.37 -28.73 16.90
N SER A 214 9.16 -30.03 16.71
CA SER A 214 9.80 -31.06 17.53
C SER A 214 11.32 -31.15 17.33
N GLN A 215 11.80 -30.60 16.20
CA GLN A 215 13.22 -30.54 15.86
C GLN A 215 13.96 -29.38 16.54
N PHE A 216 13.23 -28.45 17.19
CA PHE A 216 13.81 -27.29 17.81
C PHE A 216 13.71 -27.39 19.33
N VAL A 217 14.84 -27.22 20.03
CA VAL A 217 14.84 -27.03 21.47
C VAL A 217 14.50 -25.55 21.73
N LEU A 218 13.21 -25.30 21.97
CA LEU A 218 12.76 -23.95 22.28
C LEU A 218 13.10 -23.62 23.74
N PRO A 219 13.67 -22.42 24.02
CA PRO A 219 13.91 -22.00 25.40
C PRO A 219 12.56 -21.78 26.09
N VAL A 220 12.31 -22.52 27.17
CA VAL A 220 11.16 -22.29 28.04
C VAL A 220 11.52 -21.15 28.98
N ILE A 221 10.85 -20.02 28.85
CA ILE A 221 10.99 -18.90 29.78
C ILE A 221 10.24 -19.26 31.03
N SER A 222 10.96 -19.51 32.13
CA SER A 222 10.36 -19.71 33.48
C SER A 222 10.04 -18.35 34.07
N VAL A 223 8.83 -18.26 34.63
CA VAL A 223 8.37 -17.05 35.33
C VAL A 223 9.09 -16.97 36.68
N SER A 224 9.56 -15.80 37.05
CA SER A 224 10.21 -15.58 38.38
C SER A 224 9.15 -15.55 39.47
N GLU A 225 9.57 -15.85 40.72
CA GLU A 225 8.69 -15.77 41.91
C GLU A 225 8.09 -14.38 42.11
N GLN A 226 8.85 -13.35 41.71
CA GLN A 226 8.41 -11.95 41.81
C GLN A 226 7.29 -11.62 40.79
N GLU A 227 7.38 -12.18 39.59
CA GLU A 227 6.33 -12.04 38.55
C GLU A 227 5.07 -12.82 38.93
N LEU A 228 5.22 -14.02 39.52
CA LEU A 228 4.09 -14.80 40.03
C LEU A 228 3.36 -14.06 41.17
N ALA A 229 4.10 -13.45 42.09
CA ALA A 229 3.51 -12.66 43.17
C ALA A 229 2.75 -11.44 42.66
N ALA A 230 3.37 -10.71 41.69
CA ALA A 230 2.73 -9.56 41.07
C ALA A 230 1.47 -9.96 40.27
N HIS A 231 1.50 -11.09 39.57
CA HIS A 231 0.34 -11.64 38.85
C HIS A 231 -0.81 -11.97 39.84
N GLU A 232 -0.49 -12.63 40.95
CA GLU A 232 -1.49 -13.00 41.96
C GLU A 232 -2.13 -11.78 42.62
N ASP A 233 -1.37 -10.70 42.85
CA ASP A 233 -1.90 -9.46 43.40
C ASP A 233 -2.84 -8.74 42.42
N VAL A 234 -2.55 -8.78 41.14
CA VAL A 234 -3.49 -8.29 40.11
C VAL A 234 -4.76 -9.12 40.05
N LEU A 235 -4.64 -10.44 40.09
CA LEU A 235 -5.81 -11.35 40.17
C LEU A 235 -6.70 -11.07 41.37
N LYS A 236 -6.13 -10.84 42.58
CA LYS A 236 -6.89 -10.45 43.76
C LYS A 236 -7.66 -9.13 43.57
N GLN A 237 -7.06 -8.14 42.88
CA GLN A 237 -7.76 -6.89 42.60
C GLN A 237 -8.93 -7.11 41.65
N ILE A 238 -8.75 -7.93 40.60
CA ILE A 238 -9.81 -8.27 39.65
C ILE A 238 -10.92 -9.08 40.37
N ASP A 239 -10.59 -10.03 41.22
CA ASP A 239 -11.56 -10.79 41.99
C ASP A 239 -12.43 -9.87 42.88
N LYS A 240 -11.81 -8.87 43.51
CA LYS A 240 -12.51 -7.89 44.33
C LYS A 240 -13.48 -7.01 43.51
N SER A 241 -13.12 -6.65 42.29
CA SER A 241 -13.95 -5.83 41.41
C SER A 241 -15.02 -6.62 40.66
N SER A 242 -14.80 -7.91 40.42
CA SER A 242 -15.69 -8.80 39.66
C SER A 242 -16.59 -9.71 40.52
N ASN A 243 -16.58 -9.55 41.85
CA ASN A 243 -17.25 -10.45 42.80
C ASN A 243 -16.83 -11.93 42.59
N ALA A 244 -15.54 -12.17 42.50
CA ALA A 244 -14.90 -13.48 42.32
C ALA A 244 -15.30 -14.21 41.01
N LYS A 245 -15.67 -13.48 39.96
CA LYS A 245 -15.99 -14.04 38.64
C LYS A 245 -14.82 -13.91 37.63
N THR A 246 -13.60 -14.04 38.10
CA THR A 246 -12.40 -13.91 37.28
C THR A 246 -12.22 -15.12 36.37
N ILE A 247 -12.26 -14.92 35.05
CA ILE A 247 -12.16 -15.98 34.03
C ILE A 247 -10.85 -16.77 34.15
N TRP A 248 -9.76 -16.12 34.58
CA TRP A 248 -8.44 -16.74 34.72
C TRP A 248 -8.42 -17.84 35.77
N ARG A 249 -9.06 -17.65 36.92
CA ARG A 249 -9.14 -18.67 37.96
C ARG A 249 -10.00 -19.87 37.55
N THR A 250 -11.02 -19.63 36.73
CA THR A 250 -11.86 -20.72 36.20
C THR A 250 -11.13 -21.59 35.19
N ARG A 251 -10.16 -21.02 34.48
CA ARG A 251 -9.29 -21.76 33.52
C ARG A 251 -8.23 -22.60 34.23
N GLU A 252 -7.62 -22.10 35.31
CA GLU A 252 -6.63 -22.85 36.09
C GLU A 252 -7.27 -24.08 36.76
N GLN A 253 -8.48 -23.95 37.27
CA GLN A 253 -9.23 -25.08 37.83
C GLN A 253 -9.54 -26.16 36.80
N LYS A 254 -9.95 -25.78 35.58
CA LYS A 254 -10.17 -26.75 34.49
C LYS A 254 -8.89 -27.40 33.97
N ALA A 255 -7.77 -26.71 33.97
CA ALA A 255 -6.49 -27.27 33.52
C ALA A 255 -5.96 -28.32 34.55
N SER A 256 -6.19 -28.14 35.83
CA SER A 256 -5.80 -29.11 36.89
C SER A 256 -6.67 -30.36 36.90
N GLU A 257 -7.93 -30.29 36.45
CA GLU A 257 -8.84 -31.46 36.36
C GLU A 257 -8.59 -32.34 35.13
N THR A 258 -7.85 -31.84 34.12
CA THR A 258 -7.58 -32.60 32.87
C THR A 258 -6.26 -33.36 32.87
N VAL A 259 -5.47 -33.28 33.96
CA VAL A 259 -4.15 -33.92 34.12
C VAL A 259 -4.22 -35.11 35.11
N THR A 260 -5.43 -35.50 35.54
CA THR A 260 -5.68 -36.72 36.28
C THR A 260 -6.38 -37.72 35.40
#